data_972f2a39de665248f1c020365838ad23
#
_entry.id   972f2a39de665248f1c020365838ad23
#
_cell.length_a   1.000
_cell.length_b   1.000
_cell.length_c   1.000
_cell.angle_alpha   90.00
_cell.angle_beta   90.00
_cell.angle_gamma   90.00
#
_symmetry.space_group_name_H-M   'P 1'
#
loop_
_entity.id
_entity.type
_entity.pdbx_description
1 polymer ?
#
loop_
_entity_poly.entity_id
_entity_poly.type
_entity_poly.pdbx_seq_one_letter_code
_entity_poly.pdbx_strand_id
1 'polypeptide(L)'
;MARQLDEQIAGRFPVGQRLRVLDVGMGRGVQALRLARAGHSVTGLESDAELLRVAREALATEPEGIRERVKLIEGHGRETGVHFLPGSFDVVLCHGVLMYVEEPDPMLAGLARMLAPGGLLSLLVRNADALAMRPGLTGDFGAALEAFDSATYTNDLGLTVRADRLDALRATLAGIAAPLHAWYGIRVFTDNTADGTELPADELERVLTLEDRAGRTDPYRGVAALLHLCGVRG
;
A
#
# COMPACT_ATOMS: atom_id res chain seq x y z
N MET A 1 -5.82 -4.35 5.38
CA MET A 1 -4.49 -4.30 4.73
C MET A 1 -3.37 -4.83 5.65
N ALA A 2 -3.10 -4.27 6.85
CA ALA A 2 -2.00 -4.73 7.72
C ALA A 2 -2.03 -6.25 8.00
N ARG A 3 -3.18 -6.82 8.39
CA ARG A 3 -3.33 -8.29 8.61
C ARG A 3 -2.95 -9.10 7.37
N GLN A 4 -3.33 -8.67 6.18
CA GLN A 4 -3.01 -9.34 4.91
C GLN A 4 -1.51 -9.27 4.59
N LEU A 5 -0.86 -8.12 4.85
CA LEU A 5 0.58 -7.99 4.70
C LEU A 5 1.33 -8.93 5.66
N ASP A 6 0.90 -8.98 6.93
CA ASP A 6 1.51 -9.86 7.93
C ASP A 6 1.37 -11.34 7.54
N GLU A 7 0.22 -11.75 7.01
CA GLU A 7 -0.02 -13.09 6.49
C GLU A 7 0.90 -13.42 5.31
N GLN A 8 1.06 -12.48 4.36
CA GLN A 8 1.95 -12.68 3.21
C GLN A 8 3.42 -12.77 3.65
N ILE A 9 3.83 -12.00 4.65
CA ILE A 9 5.16 -12.08 5.25
C ILE A 9 5.33 -13.44 5.96
N ALA A 10 4.40 -13.82 6.83
CA ALA A 10 4.46 -15.07 7.59
C ALA A 10 4.43 -16.33 6.71
N GLY A 11 3.70 -16.30 5.60
CA GLY A 11 3.63 -17.40 4.64
C GLY A 11 4.89 -17.56 3.76
N ARG A 12 5.76 -16.54 3.75
CA ARG A 12 6.93 -16.50 2.84
C ARG A 12 8.26 -16.59 3.55
N PHE A 13 8.39 -15.98 4.70
CA PHE A 13 9.65 -15.88 5.42
C PHE A 13 9.63 -16.71 6.70
N PRO A 14 10.77 -17.31 7.12
CA PRO A 14 10.87 -18.03 8.37
C PRO A 14 10.46 -17.20 9.57
N VAL A 15 9.79 -17.82 10.54
CA VAL A 15 9.40 -17.17 11.79
C VAL A 15 10.66 -16.67 12.51
N GLY A 16 10.61 -15.42 12.99
CA GLY A 16 11.72 -14.78 13.69
C GLY A 16 12.82 -14.20 12.78
N GLN A 17 12.70 -14.35 11.46
CA GLN A 17 13.64 -13.70 10.56
C GLN A 17 13.45 -12.18 10.60
N ARG A 18 14.55 -11.44 10.83
CA ARG A 18 14.55 -9.99 10.67
C ARG A 18 14.64 -9.65 9.19
N LEU A 19 13.58 -9.10 8.64
CA LEU A 19 13.49 -8.70 7.24
C LEU A 19 14.04 -7.29 7.03
N ARG A 20 14.60 -7.05 5.84
CA ARG A 20 14.97 -5.73 5.33
C ARG A 20 13.79 -5.21 4.53
N VAL A 21 13.16 -4.17 5.01
CA VAL A 21 11.95 -3.58 4.42
C VAL A 21 12.25 -2.21 3.86
N LEU A 22 11.80 -1.94 2.63
CA LEU A 22 11.76 -0.61 2.05
C LEU A 22 10.30 -0.15 2.00
N ASP A 23 9.99 1.00 2.59
CA ASP A 23 8.66 1.63 2.54
C ASP A 23 8.76 2.93 1.72
N VAL A 24 8.26 2.88 0.48
CA VAL A 24 8.36 3.96 -0.50
C VAL A 24 7.11 4.82 -0.47
N GLY A 25 7.30 6.13 -0.26
CA GLY A 25 6.21 7.06 0.01
C GLY A 25 5.57 6.72 1.35
N MET A 26 6.41 6.53 2.38
CA MET A 26 5.97 6.07 3.71
C MET A 26 5.03 7.04 4.42
N GLY A 27 4.87 8.27 3.94
CA GLY A 27 4.07 9.30 4.56
C GLY A 27 4.54 9.59 5.99
N ARG A 28 3.61 9.51 6.95
CA ARG A 28 3.89 9.71 8.38
C ARG A 28 4.60 8.53 9.06
N GLY A 29 5.01 7.51 8.32
CA GLY A 29 5.78 6.37 8.83
C GLY A 29 4.97 5.30 9.57
N VAL A 30 3.65 5.29 9.46
CA VAL A 30 2.77 4.36 10.22
C VAL A 30 3.14 2.89 9.96
N GLN A 31 3.32 2.49 8.70
CA GLN A 31 3.71 1.11 8.36
C GLN A 31 5.17 0.83 8.71
N ALA A 32 6.06 1.80 8.47
CA ALA A 32 7.46 1.66 8.83
C ALA A 32 7.65 1.39 10.33
N LEU A 33 6.99 2.18 11.20
CA LEU A 33 7.04 1.98 12.65
C LEU A 33 6.39 0.66 13.09
N ARG A 34 5.25 0.29 12.48
CA ARG A 34 4.58 -0.99 12.76
C ARG A 34 5.51 -2.18 12.49
N LEU A 35 6.19 -2.19 11.35
CA LEU A 35 7.10 -3.28 10.97
C LEU A 35 8.39 -3.26 11.81
N ALA A 36 8.89 -2.09 12.20
CA ALA A 36 10.03 -1.98 13.11
C ALA A 36 9.70 -2.53 14.52
N ARG A 37 8.49 -2.28 15.03
CA ARG A 37 7.97 -2.86 16.27
C ARG A 37 7.84 -4.38 16.19
N ALA A 38 7.51 -4.91 15.00
CA ALA A 38 7.48 -6.34 14.71
C ALA A 38 8.88 -6.99 14.59
N GLY A 39 9.95 -6.18 14.69
CA GLY A 39 11.33 -6.68 14.73
C GLY A 39 12.11 -6.54 13.43
N HIS A 40 11.53 -5.99 12.37
CA HIS A 40 12.15 -5.83 11.07
C HIS A 40 13.04 -4.58 11.01
N SER A 41 14.03 -4.57 10.09
CA SER A 41 14.81 -3.38 9.75
C SER A 41 14.12 -2.65 8.60
N VAL A 42 13.73 -1.39 8.80
CA VAL A 42 12.92 -0.62 7.86
C VAL A 42 13.67 0.60 7.36
N THR A 43 13.70 0.78 6.06
CA THR A 43 14.10 2.02 5.42
C THR A 43 12.87 2.68 4.83
N GLY A 44 12.52 3.87 5.29
CA GLY A 44 11.45 4.69 4.76
C GLY A 44 11.99 5.74 3.81
N LEU A 45 11.40 5.85 2.62
CA LEU A 45 11.69 6.86 1.62
C LEU A 45 10.48 7.76 1.45
N GLU A 46 10.64 9.09 1.64
CA GLU A 46 9.56 10.07 1.52
C GLU A 46 10.08 11.35 0.86
N SER A 47 9.33 11.88 -0.08
CA SER A 47 9.70 13.10 -0.81
C SER A 47 9.13 14.38 -0.21
N ASP A 48 8.05 14.27 0.55
CA ASP A 48 7.44 15.39 1.26
C ASP A 48 8.18 15.63 2.58
N ALA A 49 8.85 16.78 2.68
CA ALA A 49 9.66 17.14 3.84
C ALA A 49 8.83 17.27 5.14
N GLU A 50 7.55 17.69 5.04
CA GLU A 50 6.67 17.83 6.20
C GLU A 50 6.21 16.45 6.71
N LEU A 51 5.83 15.54 5.81
CA LEU A 51 5.51 14.17 6.19
C LEU A 51 6.72 13.45 6.78
N LEU A 52 7.90 13.66 6.19
CA LEU A 52 9.17 13.14 6.72
C LEU A 52 9.49 13.69 8.12
N ARG A 53 9.24 14.99 8.36
CA ARG A 53 9.39 15.61 9.69
C ARG A 53 8.48 14.95 10.71
N VAL A 54 7.19 14.76 10.38
CA VAL A 54 6.22 14.08 11.25
C VAL A 54 6.65 12.64 11.54
N ALA A 55 7.15 11.91 10.53
CA ALA A 55 7.66 10.55 10.73
C ALA A 55 8.89 10.51 11.65
N ARG A 56 9.81 11.51 11.54
CA ARG A 56 10.97 11.63 12.45
C ARG A 56 10.54 11.91 13.89
N GLU A 57 9.54 12.76 14.09
CA GLU A 57 8.99 13.04 15.42
C GLU A 57 8.33 11.82 16.03
N ALA A 58 7.51 11.09 15.26
CA ALA A 58 6.92 9.84 15.71
C ALA A 58 8.00 8.79 16.06
N LEU A 59 9.04 8.67 15.23
CA LEU A 59 10.18 7.77 15.49
C LEU A 59 10.93 8.17 16.78
N ALA A 60 11.10 9.44 17.04
CA ALA A 60 11.83 9.94 18.24
C ALA A 60 11.15 9.54 19.56
N THR A 61 9.83 9.28 19.54
CA THR A 61 9.07 8.81 20.72
C THR A 61 9.18 7.30 20.96
N GLU A 62 9.74 6.54 20.01
CA GLU A 62 9.88 5.09 20.14
C GLU A 62 11.06 4.71 21.06
N PRO A 63 11.02 3.52 21.69
CA PRO A 63 12.16 2.95 22.39
C PRO A 63 13.40 2.84 21.49
N GLU A 64 14.59 2.95 22.10
CA GLU A 64 15.87 2.93 21.37
C GLU A 64 16.01 1.75 20.42
N GLY A 65 15.71 0.52 20.87
CA GLY A 65 15.80 -0.67 20.01
C GLY A 65 14.84 -0.70 18.82
N ILE A 66 13.79 0.16 18.82
CA ILE A 66 12.92 0.36 17.64
C ILE A 66 13.52 1.45 16.76
N ARG A 67 14.00 2.56 17.35
CA ARG A 67 14.63 3.65 16.60
C ARG A 67 15.82 3.17 15.76
N GLU A 68 16.65 2.30 16.30
CA GLU A 68 17.81 1.73 15.62
C GLU A 68 17.46 0.87 14.40
N ARG A 69 16.20 0.41 14.30
CA ARG A 69 15.72 -0.40 13.18
C ARG A 69 15.17 0.43 12.03
N VAL A 70 14.98 1.73 12.20
CA VAL A 70 14.35 2.60 11.21
C VAL A 70 15.33 3.62 10.68
N LYS A 71 15.50 3.63 9.35
CA LYS A 71 16.23 4.65 8.62
C LYS A 71 15.25 5.45 7.78
N LEU A 72 15.22 6.78 7.95
CA LEU A 72 14.36 7.68 7.18
C LEU A 72 15.21 8.49 6.21
N ILE A 73 14.84 8.45 4.92
CA ILE A 73 15.55 9.08 3.81
C ILE A 73 14.57 10.00 3.07
N GLU A 74 15.02 11.21 2.77
CA GLU A 74 14.33 12.10 1.84
C GLU A 74 14.66 11.71 0.41
N GLY A 75 13.61 11.50 -0.43
CA GLY A 75 13.81 11.13 -1.83
C GLY A 75 12.53 10.62 -2.49
N HIS A 76 12.58 10.54 -3.81
CA HIS A 76 11.45 10.09 -4.63
C HIS A 76 11.51 8.58 -4.90
N GLY A 77 10.34 7.92 -4.92
CA GLY A 77 10.23 6.50 -5.23
C GLY A 77 10.78 6.10 -6.63
N ARG A 78 10.84 7.04 -7.56
CA ARG A 78 11.45 6.85 -8.89
C ARG A 78 12.98 6.74 -8.83
N GLU A 79 13.61 7.20 -7.74
CA GLU A 79 15.06 7.29 -7.57
C GLU A 79 15.63 6.20 -6.65
N THR A 80 14.87 5.12 -6.41
CA THR A 80 15.32 4.04 -5.53
C THR A 80 16.67 3.47 -5.93
N GLY A 81 16.97 3.40 -7.23
CA GLY A 81 18.26 2.95 -7.76
C GLY A 81 19.45 3.89 -7.48
N VAL A 82 19.19 5.14 -7.08
CA VAL A 82 20.24 6.09 -6.62
C VAL A 82 20.64 5.79 -5.17
N HIS A 83 19.69 5.37 -4.37
CA HIS A 83 19.88 5.16 -2.93
C HIS A 83 20.27 3.73 -2.56
N PHE A 84 19.88 2.73 -3.38
CA PHE A 84 19.97 1.32 -3.01
C PHE A 84 20.49 0.45 -4.14
N LEU A 85 21.19 -0.61 -3.77
CA LEU A 85 21.61 -1.65 -4.70
C LEU A 85 20.45 -2.62 -5.00
N PRO A 86 20.40 -3.22 -6.20
CA PRO A 86 19.45 -4.27 -6.51
C PRO A 86 19.53 -5.44 -5.50
N GLY A 87 18.38 -5.99 -5.13
CA GLY A 87 18.31 -7.13 -4.21
C GLY A 87 18.56 -6.79 -2.73
N SER A 88 18.53 -5.50 -2.36
CA SER A 88 18.83 -5.06 -0.99
C SER A 88 17.71 -5.34 0.01
N PHE A 89 16.48 -5.60 -0.44
CA PHE A 89 15.31 -5.71 0.43
C PHE A 89 14.57 -7.03 0.24
N ASP A 90 14.04 -7.55 1.34
CA ASP A 90 13.19 -8.74 1.36
C ASP A 90 11.73 -8.39 1.11
N VAL A 91 11.32 -7.19 1.53
CA VAL A 91 9.97 -6.63 1.32
C VAL A 91 10.07 -5.19 0.83
N VAL A 92 9.30 -4.83 -0.18
CA VAL A 92 9.15 -3.46 -0.67
C VAL A 92 7.67 -3.09 -0.62
N LEU A 93 7.36 -2.00 0.05
CA LEU A 93 6.02 -1.42 0.16
C LEU A 93 5.93 -0.17 -0.73
N CYS A 94 4.79 0.00 -1.40
CA CYS A 94 4.43 1.21 -2.13
C CYS A 94 2.91 1.40 -1.99
N HIS A 95 2.51 2.09 -0.93
CA HIS A 95 1.12 2.21 -0.52
C HIS A 95 0.60 3.63 -0.72
N GLY A 96 -0.39 3.80 -1.62
CA GLY A 96 -1.02 5.10 -1.89
C GLY A 96 -0.12 6.09 -2.63
N VAL A 97 0.87 5.62 -3.38
CA VAL A 97 1.86 6.44 -4.08
C VAL A 97 1.61 6.48 -5.58
N LEU A 98 1.26 5.34 -6.19
CA LEU A 98 1.15 5.24 -7.65
C LEU A 98 0.14 6.21 -8.24
N MET A 99 -0.86 6.64 -7.46
CA MET A 99 -1.85 7.62 -7.90
C MET A 99 -1.26 8.98 -8.28
N TYR A 100 -0.06 9.30 -7.77
CA TYR A 100 0.67 10.57 -8.06
C TYR A 100 1.72 10.39 -9.15
N VAL A 101 1.84 9.19 -9.73
CA VAL A 101 2.86 8.86 -10.72
C VAL A 101 2.21 8.74 -12.09
N GLU A 102 2.57 9.63 -13.02
CA GLU A 102 2.00 9.65 -14.37
C GLU A 102 2.32 8.36 -15.13
N GLU A 103 3.58 7.92 -15.10
CA GLU A 103 4.06 6.67 -15.69
C GLU A 103 4.55 5.73 -14.59
N PRO A 104 3.71 4.78 -14.09
CA PRO A 104 4.06 3.92 -12.97
C PRO A 104 5.00 2.77 -13.34
N ASP A 105 5.02 2.31 -14.59
CA ASP A 105 5.76 1.12 -15.00
C ASP A 105 7.28 1.20 -14.74
N PRO A 106 7.97 2.33 -15.06
CA PRO A 106 9.39 2.49 -14.71
C PRO A 106 9.63 2.46 -13.20
N MET A 107 8.73 3.07 -12.41
CA MET A 107 8.82 3.04 -10.96
C MET A 107 8.63 1.62 -10.44
N LEU A 108 7.59 0.91 -10.88
CA LEU A 108 7.33 -0.48 -10.48
C LEU A 108 8.50 -1.41 -10.83
N ALA A 109 9.11 -1.25 -12.01
CA ALA A 109 10.32 -1.97 -12.39
C ALA A 109 11.50 -1.66 -11.46
N GLY A 110 11.67 -0.39 -11.07
CA GLY A 110 12.65 0.03 -10.08
C GLY A 110 12.44 -0.64 -8.73
N LEU A 111 11.19 -0.65 -8.22
CA LEU A 111 10.83 -1.29 -6.96
C LEU A 111 11.07 -2.81 -6.99
N ALA A 112 10.68 -3.48 -8.07
CA ALA A 112 10.92 -4.92 -8.24
C ALA A 112 12.42 -5.26 -8.24
N ARG A 113 13.28 -4.41 -8.82
CA ARG A 113 14.75 -4.58 -8.78
C ARG A 113 15.33 -4.47 -7.37
N MET A 114 14.70 -3.70 -6.47
CA MET A 114 15.17 -3.57 -5.08
C MET A 114 14.94 -4.84 -4.27
N LEU A 115 14.01 -5.70 -4.67
CA LEU A 115 13.74 -6.97 -3.98
C LEU A 115 14.87 -7.99 -4.17
N ALA A 116 15.17 -8.73 -3.14
CA ALA A 116 15.92 -9.99 -3.23
C ALA A 116 15.10 -11.06 -3.99
N PRO A 117 15.72 -12.09 -4.56
CA PRO A 117 14.99 -13.24 -5.10
C PRO A 117 14.02 -13.81 -4.06
N GLY A 118 12.77 -14.10 -4.45
CA GLY A 118 11.69 -14.51 -3.55
C GLY A 118 11.10 -13.40 -2.68
N GLY A 119 11.59 -12.15 -2.81
CA GLY A 119 11.11 -11.00 -2.06
C GLY A 119 9.68 -10.59 -2.42
N LEU A 120 9.02 -9.90 -1.49
CA LEU A 120 7.61 -9.50 -1.55
C LEU A 120 7.47 -8.03 -1.94
N LEU A 121 6.77 -7.74 -3.04
CA LEU A 121 6.27 -6.40 -3.38
C LEU A 121 4.84 -6.26 -2.89
N SER A 122 4.56 -5.25 -2.10
CA SER A 122 3.22 -4.91 -1.61
C SER A 122 2.80 -3.54 -2.12
N LEU A 123 1.72 -3.50 -2.90
CA LEU A 123 1.15 -2.29 -3.48
C LEU A 123 -0.23 -2.03 -2.89
N LEU A 124 -0.55 -0.78 -2.60
CA LEU A 124 -1.92 -0.34 -2.29
C LEU A 124 -2.30 0.78 -3.25
N VAL A 125 -3.37 0.56 -4.03
CA VAL A 125 -3.80 1.48 -5.10
C VAL A 125 -5.31 1.72 -5.05
N ARG A 126 -5.79 2.83 -5.60
CA ARG A 126 -7.22 3.05 -5.83
C ARG A 126 -7.71 2.12 -6.94
N ASN A 127 -8.85 1.46 -6.71
CA ASN A 127 -9.46 0.55 -7.67
C ASN A 127 -10.24 1.32 -8.72
N ALA A 128 -9.76 1.31 -9.96
CA ALA A 128 -10.44 1.97 -11.08
C ALA A 128 -11.80 1.32 -11.41
N ASP A 129 -11.91 -0.01 -11.24
CA ASP A 129 -13.14 -0.75 -11.55
C ASP A 129 -14.26 -0.52 -10.53
N ALA A 130 -13.96 0.15 -9.40
CA ALA A 130 -14.93 0.47 -8.35
C ALA A 130 -15.16 1.98 -8.14
N LEU A 131 -14.69 2.84 -9.04
CA LEU A 131 -14.83 4.30 -8.89
C LEU A 131 -16.28 4.77 -8.80
N ALA A 132 -17.21 4.10 -9.49
CA ALA A 132 -18.63 4.40 -9.48
C ALA A 132 -19.32 4.05 -8.15
N MET A 133 -18.72 3.20 -7.31
CA MET A 133 -19.36 2.70 -6.09
C MET A 133 -19.64 3.81 -5.07
N ARG A 134 -18.63 4.61 -4.73
CA ARG A 134 -18.79 5.68 -3.73
C ARG A 134 -19.82 6.72 -4.14
N PRO A 135 -19.72 7.37 -5.32
CA PRO A 135 -20.73 8.37 -5.72
C PRO A 135 -22.11 7.74 -5.88
N GLY A 136 -22.24 6.53 -6.44
CA GLY A 136 -23.52 5.86 -6.57
C GLY A 136 -24.19 5.55 -5.22
N LEU A 137 -23.44 5.08 -4.23
CA LEU A 137 -23.95 4.79 -2.88
C LEU A 137 -24.29 6.05 -2.08
N THR A 138 -23.68 7.20 -2.42
CA THR A 138 -23.99 8.50 -1.78
C THR A 138 -25.02 9.32 -2.53
N GLY A 139 -25.60 8.80 -3.63
CA GLY A 139 -26.69 9.42 -4.39
C GLY A 139 -26.22 10.41 -5.47
N ASP A 140 -24.94 10.54 -5.73
CA ASP A 140 -24.40 11.29 -6.87
C ASP A 140 -24.35 10.41 -8.11
N PHE A 141 -25.52 10.22 -8.73
CA PHE A 141 -25.65 9.33 -9.89
C PHE A 141 -24.98 9.88 -11.15
N GLY A 142 -24.83 11.22 -11.26
CA GLY A 142 -24.08 11.85 -12.35
C GLY A 142 -22.61 11.46 -12.31
N ALA A 143 -21.95 11.73 -11.19
CA ALA A 143 -20.54 11.35 -10.99
C ALA A 143 -20.34 9.82 -11.07
N ALA A 144 -21.32 9.03 -10.62
CA ALA A 144 -21.25 7.57 -10.74
C ALA A 144 -21.23 7.11 -12.21
N LEU A 145 -22.06 7.71 -13.08
CA LEU A 145 -22.08 7.39 -14.51
C LEU A 145 -20.75 7.78 -15.19
N GLU A 146 -20.22 8.96 -14.90
CA GLU A 146 -18.93 9.41 -15.44
C GLU A 146 -17.77 8.52 -15.00
N ALA A 147 -17.84 7.97 -13.78
CA ALA A 147 -16.79 7.12 -13.22
C ALA A 147 -16.62 5.77 -13.94
N PHE A 148 -17.62 5.27 -14.68
CA PHE A 148 -17.47 4.03 -15.46
C PHE A 148 -16.47 4.18 -16.63
N ASP A 149 -16.34 5.39 -17.17
CA ASP A 149 -15.46 5.69 -18.30
C ASP A 149 -14.16 6.39 -17.86
N SER A 150 -13.95 6.55 -16.54
CA SER A 150 -12.80 7.25 -15.96
C SER A 150 -11.75 6.28 -15.41
N ALA A 151 -10.48 6.67 -15.53
CA ALA A 151 -9.36 6.09 -14.80
C ALA A 151 -8.75 7.08 -13.79
N THR A 152 -9.47 8.19 -13.49
CA THR A 152 -9.06 9.22 -12.53
C THR A 152 -10.19 9.53 -11.56
N TYR A 153 -9.83 10.05 -10.39
CA TYR A 153 -10.78 10.50 -9.37
C TYR A 153 -10.19 11.69 -8.60
N THR A 154 -11.04 12.44 -7.92
CA THR A 154 -10.59 13.50 -7.01
C THR A 154 -10.40 12.90 -5.62
N ASN A 155 -9.18 13.01 -5.07
CA ASN A 155 -8.88 12.53 -3.73
C ASN A 155 -9.30 13.52 -2.63
N ASP A 156 -9.12 13.16 -1.36
CA ASP A 156 -9.50 14.00 -0.21
C ASP A 156 -8.68 15.30 -0.09
N LEU A 157 -7.57 15.44 -0.86
CA LEU A 157 -6.80 16.68 -0.99
C LEU A 157 -7.32 17.58 -2.13
N GLY A 158 -8.40 17.19 -2.80
CA GLY A 158 -8.94 17.90 -3.96
C GLY A 158 -8.12 17.77 -5.25
N LEU A 159 -7.18 16.84 -5.29
CA LEU A 159 -6.34 16.58 -6.46
C LEU A 159 -6.98 15.52 -7.36
N THR A 160 -7.00 15.77 -8.67
CA THR A 160 -7.34 14.74 -9.64
C THR A 160 -6.14 13.83 -9.82
N VAL A 161 -6.32 12.56 -9.47
CA VAL A 161 -5.28 11.53 -9.47
C VAL A 161 -5.77 10.27 -10.17
N ARG A 162 -4.84 9.40 -10.58
CA ARG A 162 -5.15 8.16 -11.27
C ARG A 162 -5.68 7.08 -10.33
N ALA A 163 -6.46 6.18 -10.89
CA ALA A 163 -6.81 4.89 -10.32
C ALA A 163 -6.26 3.77 -11.22
N ASP A 164 -6.10 2.59 -10.66
CA ASP A 164 -5.46 1.47 -11.35
C ASP A 164 -6.43 0.30 -11.52
N ARG A 165 -6.36 -0.37 -12.68
CA ARG A 165 -7.10 -1.61 -12.95
C ARG A 165 -6.27 -2.82 -12.54
N LEU A 166 -6.91 -3.80 -11.92
CA LEU A 166 -6.26 -5.03 -11.46
C LEU A 166 -5.52 -5.77 -12.59
N ASP A 167 -6.17 -5.90 -13.75
CA ASP A 167 -5.59 -6.65 -14.87
C ASP A 167 -4.39 -5.95 -15.49
N ALA A 168 -4.39 -4.61 -15.57
CA ALA A 168 -3.25 -3.83 -16.02
C ALA A 168 -2.05 -4.01 -15.08
N LEU A 169 -2.26 -3.88 -13.77
CA LEU A 169 -1.20 -4.09 -12.78
C LEU A 169 -0.69 -5.54 -12.78
N ARG A 170 -1.56 -6.52 -12.96
CA ARG A 170 -1.17 -7.94 -13.10
C ARG A 170 -0.22 -8.13 -14.29
N ALA A 171 -0.54 -7.54 -15.44
CA ALA A 171 0.29 -7.60 -16.64
C ALA A 171 1.65 -6.92 -16.42
N THR A 172 1.66 -5.71 -15.84
CA THR A 172 2.90 -4.98 -15.51
C THR A 172 3.76 -5.79 -14.55
N LEU A 173 3.19 -6.32 -13.45
CA LEU A 173 3.93 -7.11 -12.46
C LEU A 173 4.55 -8.38 -13.06
N ALA A 174 3.85 -9.05 -13.98
CA ALA A 174 4.42 -10.19 -14.70
C ALA A 174 5.59 -9.76 -15.60
N GLY A 175 5.50 -8.62 -16.27
CA GLY A 175 6.54 -8.08 -17.13
C GLY A 175 7.82 -7.64 -16.41
N ILE A 176 7.75 -7.30 -15.12
CA ILE A 176 8.88 -6.86 -14.30
C ILE A 176 9.45 -7.95 -13.37
N ALA A 177 9.17 -9.21 -13.67
CA ALA A 177 9.61 -10.38 -12.90
C ALA A 177 9.18 -10.37 -11.41
N ALA A 178 8.04 -9.74 -11.12
CA ALA A 178 7.39 -9.76 -9.81
C ALA A 178 5.90 -10.14 -9.96
N PRO A 179 5.57 -11.31 -10.56
CA PRO A 179 4.19 -11.69 -10.87
C PRO A 179 3.29 -11.62 -9.63
N LEU A 180 2.03 -11.26 -9.87
CA LEU A 180 1.01 -11.19 -8.83
C LEU A 180 0.80 -12.58 -8.19
N HIS A 181 1.05 -12.67 -6.89
CA HIS A 181 0.88 -13.87 -6.08
C HIS A 181 -0.49 -13.90 -5.39
N ALA A 182 -0.88 -12.77 -4.80
CA ALA A 182 -2.17 -12.60 -4.12
C ALA A 182 -2.68 -11.17 -4.25
N TRP A 183 -4.00 -10.97 -4.13
CA TRP A 183 -4.59 -9.64 -4.06
C TRP A 183 -5.86 -9.65 -3.19
N TYR A 184 -6.17 -8.49 -2.64
CA TYR A 184 -7.25 -8.28 -1.69
C TYR A 184 -7.96 -6.97 -1.99
N GLY A 185 -9.28 -6.94 -1.71
CA GLY A 185 -10.04 -5.71 -1.62
C GLY A 185 -9.86 -5.06 -0.25
N ILE A 186 -9.78 -3.73 -0.22
CA ILE A 186 -9.67 -2.93 0.99
C ILE A 186 -10.75 -1.85 0.97
N ARG A 187 -11.43 -1.63 2.11
CA ARG A 187 -12.56 -0.71 2.23
C ARG A 187 -13.72 -1.11 1.30
N VAL A 188 -14.19 -2.35 1.45
CA VAL A 188 -15.35 -2.87 0.70
C VAL A 188 -16.62 -2.17 1.18
N PHE A 189 -16.79 -2.01 2.49
CA PHE A 189 -17.97 -1.43 3.12
C PHE A 189 -17.70 -0.08 3.79
N THR A 190 -16.44 0.24 4.05
CA THR A 190 -16.06 1.41 4.87
C THR A 190 -15.55 2.60 4.05
N ASP A 191 -15.62 2.58 2.71
CA ASP A 191 -15.17 3.71 1.88
C ASP A 191 -15.99 4.99 2.08
N ASN A 192 -17.25 4.85 2.53
CA ASN A 192 -18.14 5.98 2.83
C ASN A 192 -18.13 6.39 4.32
N THR A 193 -17.38 5.67 5.16
CA THR A 193 -17.26 6.02 6.58
C THR A 193 -16.28 7.17 6.72
N ALA A 194 -16.67 8.22 7.43
CA ALA A 194 -15.80 9.37 7.67
C ALA A 194 -14.52 8.93 8.40
N ASP A 195 -13.39 9.44 7.95
CA ASP A 195 -12.10 9.19 8.60
C ASP A 195 -12.14 9.73 10.03
N GLY A 196 -11.65 8.95 11.00
CA GLY A 196 -11.66 9.31 12.43
C GLY A 196 -12.95 8.97 13.18
N THR A 197 -13.92 8.29 12.56
CA THR A 197 -15.06 7.77 13.31
C THR A 197 -14.58 6.76 14.35
N GLU A 198 -14.70 7.12 15.64
CA GLU A 198 -14.41 6.22 16.75
C GLU A 198 -15.54 5.21 16.89
N LEU A 199 -15.23 3.94 16.76
CA LEU A 199 -16.14 2.82 17.02
C LEU A 199 -15.83 2.20 18.38
N PRO A 200 -16.84 1.69 19.11
CA PRO A 200 -16.59 0.80 20.26
C PRO A 200 -15.70 -0.37 19.86
N ALA A 201 -14.87 -0.86 20.79
CA ALA A 201 -13.86 -1.87 20.49
C ALA A 201 -14.44 -3.17 19.89
N ASP A 202 -15.60 -3.61 20.37
CA ASP A 202 -16.30 -4.79 19.87
C ASP A 202 -16.87 -4.58 18.46
N GLU A 203 -17.36 -3.38 18.17
CA GLU A 203 -17.82 -3.01 16.83
C GLU A 203 -16.67 -2.86 15.84
N LEU A 204 -15.56 -2.26 16.27
CA LEU A 204 -14.34 -2.17 15.47
C LEU A 204 -13.84 -3.56 15.06
N GLU A 205 -13.81 -4.54 15.98
CA GLU A 205 -13.39 -5.91 15.65
C GLU A 205 -14.34 -6.60 14.67
N ARG A 206 -15.65 -6.36 14.78
CA ARG A 206 -16.64 -6.85 13.80
C ARG A 206 -16.41 -6.25 12.41
N VAL A 207 -16.20 -4.93 12.34
CA VAL A 207 -15.91 -4.23 11.07
C VAL A 207 -14.62 -4.76 10.46
N LEU A 208 -13.54 -4.89 11.24
CA LEU A 208 -12.27 -5.43 10.75
C LEU A 208 -12.40 -6.88 10.23
N THR A 209 -13.19 -7.70 10.92
CA THR A 209 -13.46 -9.10 10.50
C THR A 209 -14.29 -9.14 9.22
N LEU A 210 -15.33 -8.29 9.11
CA LEU A 210 -16.15 -8.17 7.92
C LEU A 210 -15.33 -7.72 6.70
N GLU A 211 -14.55 -6.66 6.86
CA GLU A 211 -13.67 -6.12 5.81
C GLU A 211 -12.61 -7.15 5.35
N ASP A 212 -11.99 -7.87 6.29
CA ASP A 212 -11.01 -8.90 5.95
C ASP A 212 -11.66 -10.04 5.17
N ARG A 213 -12.84 -10.50 5.57
CA ARG A 213 -13.60 -11.54 4.87
C ARG A 213 -14.04 -11.08 3.49
N ALA A 214 -14.63 -9.91 3.36
CA ALA A 214 -15.08 -9.36 2.09
C ALA A 214 -13.91 -9.11 1.14
N GLY A 215 -12.79 -8.58 1.67
CA GLY A 215 -11.58 -8.32 0.89
C GLY A 215 -10.90 -9.57 0.31
N ARG A 216 -11.33 -10.77 0.70
CA ARG A 216 -10.84 -12.06 0.19
C ARG A 216 -11.84 -12.81 -0.68
N THR A 217 -13.10 -12.37 -0.67
CA THR A 217 -14.22 -13.15 -1.24
C THR A 217 -14.78 -12.46 -2.50
N ASP A 218 -14.80 -13.17 -3.63
CA ASP A 218 -15.50 -12.72 -4.83
C ASP A 218 -17.02 -12.85 -4.62
N PRO A 219 -17.83 -11.91 -5.12
CA PRO A 219 -17.45 -10.74 -5.90
C PRO A 219 -17.06 -9.51 -5.06
N TYR A 220 -17.16 -9.56 -3.73
CA TYR A 220 -16.99 -8.40 -2.84
C TYR A 220 -15.66 -7.69 -3.01
N ARG A 221 -14.55 -8.42 -3.09
CA ARG A 221 -13.23 -7.80 -3.23
C ARG A 221 -13.08 -7.00 -4.53
N GLY A 222 -13.82 -7.35 -5.59
CA GLY A 222 -13.78 -6.67 -6.88
C GLY A 222 -14.36 -5.25 -6.84
N VAL A 223 -15.29 -4.98 -5.91
CA VAL A 223 -15.91 -3.64 -5.73
C VAL A 223 -15.32 -2.84 -4.57
N ALA A 224 -14.22 -3.30 -4.00
CA ALA A 224 -13.51 -2.59 -2.94
C ALA A 224 -12.92 -1.27 -3.46
N ALA A 225 -12.88 -0.26 -2.60
CA ALA A 225 -12.33 1.05 -2.95
C ALA A 225 -10.84 1.02 -3.30
N LEU A 226 -10.09 0.16 -2.63
CA LEU A 226 -8.66 -0.01 -2.87
C LEU A 226 -8.33 -1.48 -3.16
N LEU A 227 -7.25 -1.68 -3.91
CA LEU A 227 -6.64 -2.99 -4.14
C LEU A 227 -5.32 -3.07 -3.39
N HIS A 228 -5.14 -4.13 -2.60
CA HIS A 228 -3.85 -4.52 -2.04
C HIS A 228 -3.30 -5.69 -2.85
N LEU A 229 -2.22 -5.45 -3.60
CA LEU A 229 -1.59 -6.44 -4.46
C LEU A 229 -0.25 -6.88 -3.86
N CYS A 230 -0.01 -8.17 -3.90
CA CYS A 230 1.22 -8.81 -3.44
C CYS A 230 1.89 -9.53 -4.61
N GLY A 231 2.98 -8.95 -5.13
CA GLY A 231 3.84 -9.56 -6.15
C GLY A 231 5.03 -10.25 -5.52
N VAL A 232 5.61 -11.23 -6.20
CA VAL A 232 6.77 -11.97 -5.70
C VAL A 232 7.85 -11.99 -6.76
N ARG A 233 9.06 -11.53 -6.40
CA ARG A 233 10.20 -11.58 -7.30
C ARG A 233 10.64 -13.03 -7.52
N GLY A 234 10.67 -13.46 -8.79
CA GLY A 234 11.27 -14.73 -9.22
C GLY A 234 12.78 -14.76 -9.09
#